data_75b14d370dab6dfb60af379060d617a7
#
_entry.id   75b14d370dab6dfb60af379060d617a7
#
_cell.length_a   1.000
_cell.length_b   1.000
_cell.length_c   1.000
_cell.angle_alpha   90.00
_cell.angle_beta   90.00
_cell.angle_gamma   90.00
#
_symmetry.space_group_name_H-M   'P 1'
#
loop_
_entity.id
_entity.type
_entity.pdbx_description
1 polymer ?
#
loop_
_entity_poly.entity_id
_entity_poly.type
_entity_poly.pdbx_seq_one_letter_code
_entity_poly.pdbx_strand_id
1 'polypeptide(L)'
;RSPTIRTTNDMPIVDPGGLDALGLPEGDWLRVSGSSIELRGAHVAVWYAIAAIVFGAKPMSEKVSRGAFLLYILFLQLASAHHILVDPGISSEWKIFNTSYAMYLAVLASMVHGLTVPGSIEVAQRLKGYNKGLFEWIRKAPWGNPVFSGVFMSLMGFGFLGGISGVMMGTEQLNMIIHNTIYVPGHFHATVVIGTTLSFMALTYFLIPVLF
;
A
#
# COMPACT_ATOMS: atom_id res chain seq x y z
N ARG A 1 -22.55 28.91 5.46
CA ARG A 1 -21.48 28.38 6.32
C ARG A 1 -20.30 28.11 5.42
N SER A 2 -19.12 28.67 5.75
CA SER A 2 -17.90 28.42 5.02
C SER A 2 -17.61 26.90 5.01
N PRO A 3 -17.25 26.29 3.88
CA PRO A 3 -16.89 24.90 3.86
C PRO A 3 -15.70 24.70 4.81
N THR A 4 -15.90 23.89 5.82
CA THR A 4 -14.85 23.52 6.74
C THR A 4 -13.86 22.65 5.95
N ILE A 5 -12.67 23.15 5.71
CA ILE A 5 -11.57 22.33 5.20
C ILE A 5 -11.29 21.31 6.27
N ARG A 6 -11.74 20.08 6.07
CA ARG A 6 -11.34 18.97 6.90
C ARG A 6 -10.10 18.36 6.29
N THR A 7 -9.03 18.46 6.98
CA THR A 7 -7.86 17.66 6.71
C THR A 7 -8.12 16.27 7.26
N THR A 8 -8.37 15.31 6.40
CA THR A 8 -8.06 13.94 6.77
C THR A 8 -6.55 13.82 6.76
N ASN A 9 -6.03 12.97 7.61
CA ASN A 9 -4.60 12.85 7.85
C ASN A 9 -3.77 12.47 6.61
N ASP A 10 -4.39 12.17 5.49
CA ASP A 10 -3.70 11.73 4.30
C ASP A 10 -3.66 12.76 3.16
N MET A 11 -4.60 13.69 3.12
CA MET A 11 -4.59 14.81 2.17
C MET A 11 -5.54 15.91 2.64
N PRO A 12 -5.28 17.18 2.33
CA PRO A 12 -6.31 18.19 2.44
C PRO A 12 -7.48 17.76 1.54
N ILE A 13 -8.55 17.28 2.14
CA ILE A 13 -9.78 17.06 1.40
C ILE A 13 -10.37 18.46 1.22
N VAL A 14 -10.06 19.05 0.09
CA VAL A 14 -10.88 20.11 -0.43
C VAL A 14 -12.15 19.42 -0.90
N ASP A 15 -13.22 19.55 -0.15
CA ASP A 15 -14.51 19.16 -0.68
C ASP A 15 -14.85 20.09 -1.85
N PRO A 16 -14.89 19.57 -3.07
CA PRO A 16 -15.21 20.37 -4.24
C PRO A 16 -16.70 20.69 -4.34
N GLY A 17 -17.48 20.55 -3.27
CA GLY A 17 -18.93 20.76 -3.31
C GLY A 17 -19.71 19.64 -4.01
N GLY A 18 -19.01 18.63 -4.55
CA GLY A 18 -19.64 17.54 -5.27
C GLY A 18 -20.19 16.43 -4.37
N LEU A 19 -19.66 16.29 -3.18
CA LEU A 19 -20.02 15.22 -2.26
C LEU A 19 -21.14 15.61 -1.32
N ASP A 20 -21.21 16.87 -0.93
CA ASP A 20 -22.37 17.42 -0.23
C ASP A 20 -23.64 17.28 -1.10
N ALA A 21 -23.49 17.40 -2.41
CA ALA A 21 -24.58 17.17 -3.36
C ALA A 21 -25.05 15.70 -3.42
N LEU A 22 -24.21 14.75 -3.04
CA LEU A 22 -24.53 13.33 -2.96
C LEU A 22 -25.07 12.92 -1.59
N GLY A 23 -25.14 13.86 -0.62
CA GLY A 23 -25.61 13.59 0.73
C GLY A 23 -24.73 12.62 1.51
N LEU A 24 -23.45 12.49 1.12
CA LEU A 24 -22.50 11.64 1.80
C LEU A 24 -22.01 12.31 3.09
N PRO A 25 -21.81 11.55 4.17
CA PRO A 25 -21.39 12.13 5.44
C PRO A 25 -20.03 12.81 5.31
N GLU A 26 -19.85 13.90 6.04
CA GLU A 26 -18.55 14.56 6.17
C GLU A 26 -17.48 13.56 6.63
N GLY A 27 -16.30 13.61 6.02
CA GLY A 27 -15.24 12.63 6.26
C GLY A 27 -15.33 11.42 5.33
N ASP A 28 -15.79 11.61 4.14
CA ASP A 28 -16.16 10.66 3.13
C ASP A 28 -15.12 9.53 2.94
N TRP A 29 -15.43 8.41 3.56
CA TRP A 29 -14.59 7.21 3.50
C TRP A 29 -14.47 6.62 2.08
N LEU A 30 -15.44 6.83 1.20
CA LEU A 30 -15.38 6.34 -0.19
C LEU A 30 -14.28 7.03 -0.98
N ARG A 31 -14.07 8.32 -0.75
CA ARG A 31 -12.99 9.07 -1.38
C ARG A 31 -11.62 8.56 -0.96
N VAL A 32 -11.40 8.45 0.34
CA VAL A 32 -10.15 7.94 0.90
C VAL A 32 -9.90 6.52 0.41
N SER A 33 -10.94 5.69 0.37
CA SER A 33 -10.86 4.33 -0.13
C SER A 33 -10.51 4.27 -1.61
N GLY A 34 -11.17 5.05 -2.44
CA GLY A 34 -10.94 5.08 -3.88
C GLY A 34 -9.48 5.37 -4.18
N SER A 35 -8.93 6.44 -3.64
CA SER A 35 -7.53 6.81 -3.80
C SER A 35 -6.57 5.72 -3.31
N SER A 36 -6.86 5.11 -2.17
CA SER A 36 -6.03 4.05 -1.60
C SER A 36 -6.01 2.80 -2.47
N ILE A 37 -7.12 2.42 -3.07
CA ILE A 37 -7.22 1.24 -3.94
C ILE A 37 -6.43 1.46 -5.22
N GLU A 38 -6.62 2.58 -5.88
CA GLU A 38 -5.94 2.91 -7.13
C GLU A 38 -4.42 2.89 -6.94
N LEU A 39 -3.92 3.57 -5.94
CA LEU A 39 -2.49 3.65 -5.67
C LEU A 39 -1.90 2.28 -5.30
N ARG A 40 -2.54 1.54 -4.40
CA ARG A 40 -2.03 0.24 -3.94
C ARG A 40 -2.13 -0.84 -4.99
N GLY A 41 -3.19 -0.86 -5.78
CA GLY A 41 -3.33 -1.79 -6.88
C GLY A 41 -2.26 -1.59 -7.95
N ALA A 42 -2.03 -0.36 -8.35
CA ALA A 42 -1.11 -0.01 -9.42
C ALA A 42 0.35 -0.37 -9.07
N HIS A 43 0.86 0.06 -7.93
CA HIS A 43 2.28 -0.20 -7.60
C HIS A 43 2.58 -1.68 -7.28
N VAL A 44 1.63 -2.42 -6.73
CA VAL A 44 1.78 -3.87 -6.54
C VAL A 44 1.86 -4.59 -7.88
N ALA A 45 1.07 -4.20 -8.87
CA ALA A 45 1.19 -4.74 -10.22
C ALA A 45 2.58 -4.49 -10.83
N VAL A 46 3.17 -3.32 -10.60
CA VAL A 46 4.55 -3.00 -11.01
C VAL A 46 5.56 -3.94 -10.33
N TRP A 47 5.40 -4.26 -9.05
CA TRP A 47 6.29 -5.22 -8.38
C TRP A 47 6.30 -6.59 -9.05
N TYR A 48 5.14 -7.14 -9.38
CA TYR A 48 5.04 -8.42 -10.10
C TYR A 48 5.65 -8.34 -11.51
N ALA A 49 5.35 -7.27 -12.24
CA ALA A 49 5.87 -7.08 -13.58
C ALA A 49 7.41 -7.00 -13.59
N ILE A 50 8.00 -6.19 -12.73
CA ILE A 50 9.47 -6.05 -12.66
C ILE A 50 10.11 -7.33 -12.14
N ALA A 51 9.52 -8.04 -11.19
CA ALA A 51 10.02 -9.34 -10.75
C ALA A 51 10.05 -10.35 -11.92
N ALA A 52 9.00 -10.37 -12.75
CA ALA A 52 8.96 -11.22 -13.94
C ALA A 52 10.01 -10.82 -14.99
N ILE A 53 10.15 -9.53 -15.27
CA ILE A 53 11.03 -9.01 -16.34
C ILE A 53 12.50 -9.16 -15.95
N VAL A 54 12.90 -8.73 -14.76
CA VAL A 54 14.30 -8.71 -14.32
C VAL A 54 14.81 -10.10 -13.96
N PHE A 55 13.97 -10.92 -13.31
CA PHE A 55 14.41 -12.21 -12.77
C PHE A 55 13.82 -13.42 -13.52
N GLY A 56 12.80 -13.23 -14.34
CA GLY A 56 11.98 -14.33 -14.85
C GLY A 56 11.14 -14.98 -13.75
N ALA A 57 10.89 -14.24 -12.67
CA ALA A 57 10.13 -14.72 -11.53
C ALA A 57 8.66 -14.90 -11.89
N LYS A 58 8.08 -16.01 -11.45
CA LYS A 58 6.64 -16.27 -11.57
C LYS A 58 6.03 -16.27 -10.17
N PRO A 59 4.81 -15.74 -9.98
CA PRO A 59 4.12 -15.86 -8.70
C PRO A 59 4.10 -17.33 -8.24
N MET A 60 4.42 -17.58 -6.98
CA MET A 60 4.40 -18.94 -6.41
C MET A 60 3.01 -19.58 -6.53
N SER A 61 1.98 -18.76 -6.42
CA SER A 61 0.60 -19.17 -6.70
C SER A 61 -0.15 -17.99 -7.32
N GLU A 62 -0.50 -18.12 -8.58
CA GLU A 62 -1.29 -17.11 -9.29
C GLU A 62 -2.67 -16.92 -8.68
N LYS A 63 -3.30 -18.00 -8.22
CA LYS A 63 -4.61 -17.95 -7.56
C LYS A 63 -4.55 -17.16 -6.25
N VAL A 64 -3.52 -17.39 -5.45
CA VAL A 64 -3.30 -16.66 -4.19
C VAL A 64 -3.02 -15.18 -4.46
N SER A 65 -2.17 -14.87 -5.44
CA SER A 65 -1.87 -13.49 -5.82
C SER A 65 -3.11 -12.74 -6.33
N ARG A 66 -3.90 -13.36 -7.19
CA ARG A 66 -5.17 -12.79 -7.67
C ARG A 66 -6.18 -12.63 -6.53
N GLY A 67 -6.28 -13.61 -5.63
CA GLY A 67 -7.11 -13.52 -4.43
C GLY A 67 -6.72 -12.34 -3.54
N ALA A 68 -5.42 -12.08 -3.37
CA ALA A 68 -4.94 -10.93 -2.60
C ALA A 68 -5.31 -9.58 -3.25
N PHE A 69 -5.32 -9.46 -4.57
CA PHE A 69 -5.85 -8.26 -5.25
C PHE A 69 -7.35 -8.07 -4.98
N LEU A 70 -8.13 -9.16 -5.01
CA LEU A 70 -9.55 -9.08 -4.67
C LEU A 70 -9.78 -8.69 -3.20
N LEU A 71 -8.94 -9.19 -2.29
CA LEU A 71 -8.98 -8.77 -0.89
C LEU A 71 -8.66 -7.29 -0.73
N TYR A 72 -7.73 -6.73 -1.50
CA TYR A 72 -7.51 -5.29 -1.53
C TYR A 72 -8.77 -4.53 -1.93
N ILE A 73 -9.37 -4.89 -3.06
CA ILE A 73 -10.57 -4.21 -3.53
C ILE A 73 -11.67 -4.25 -2.46
N LEU A 74 -11.92 -5.42 -1.88
CA LEU A 74 -12.99 -5.58 -0.89
C LEU A 74 -12.67 -4.88 0.43
N PHE A 75 -11.55 -5.21 1.06
CA PHE A 75 -11.28 -4.79 2.42
C PHE A 75 -10.70 -3.39 2.53
N LEU A 76 -10.05 -2.85 1.51
CA LEU A 76 -9.67 -1.44 1.50
C LEU A 76 -10.90 -0.53 1.40
N GLN A 77 -11.92 -0.94 0.66
CA GLN A 77 -13.21 -0.23 0.67
C GLN A 77 -13.84 -0.24 2.06
N LEU A 78 -13.86 -1.40 2.71
CA LEU A 78 -14.46 -1.54 4.03
C LEU A 78 -13.60 -0.92 5.14
N ALA A 79 -12.27 -0.90 4.98
CA ALA A 79 -11.33 -0.41 5.99
C ALA A 79 -11.06 1.10 5.93
N SER A 80 -11.77 1.84 5.11
CA SER A 80 -11.49 3.27 4.87
C SER A 80 -11.63 4.15 6.10
N ALA A 81 -12.47 3.78 7.06
CA ALA A 81 -12.64 4.54 8.29
C ALA A 81 -11.42 4.54 9.23
N HIS A 82 -10.38 3.73 8.98
CA HIS A 82 -9.17 3.73 9.81
C HIS A 82 -8.38 5.06 9.75
N HIS A 83 -8.59 5.87 8.72
CA HIS A 83 -8.02 7.20 8.62
C HIS A 83 -8.82 8.27 9.38
N ILE A 84 -10.06 8.00 9.73
CA ILE A 84 -11.00 8.94 10.33
C ILE A 84 -11.60 8.43 11.65
N LEU A 85 -10.89 7.55 12.35
CA LEU A 85 -11.39 6.89 13.57
C LEU A 85 -11.83 7.84 14.68
N VAL A 86 -11.18 9.00 14.80
CA VAL A 86 -11.47 10.00 15.82
C VAL A 86 -12.27 11.18 15.27
N ASP A 87 -12.67 11.16 14.01
CA ASP A 87 -13.50 12.18 13.40
C ASP A 87 -14.95 12.04 13.89
N PRO A 88 -15.69 13.16 14.06
CA PRO A 88 -17.08 13.12 14.45
C PRO A 88 -17.97 12.58 13.32
N GLY A 89 -19.12 12.03 13.67
CA GLY A 89 -20.13 11.60 12.71
C GLY A 89 -20.05 10.14 12.29
N ILE A 90 -19.06 9.37 12.76
CA ILE A 90 -18.94 7.94 12.51
C ILE A 90 -19.40 7.16 13.74
N SER A 91 -20.27 6.16 13.55
CA SER A 91 -20.77 5.35 14.65
C SER A 91 -19.66 4.48 15.28
N SER A 92 -19.80 4.21 16.57
CA SER A 92 -18.87 3.35 17.29
C SER A 92 -18.83 1.94 16.71
N GLU A 93 -19.96 1.40 16.27
CA GLU A 93 -20.07 0.09 15.65
C GLU A 93 -19.25 0.02 14.36
N TRP A 94 -19.33 1.06 13.53
CA TRP A 94 -18.55 1.14 12.31
C TRP A 94 -17.04 1.24 12.58
N LYS A 95 -16.64 2.03 13.58
CA LYS A 95 -15.26 2.14 14.02
C LYS A 95 -14.72 0.79 14.49
N ILE A 96 -15.48 0.08 15.34
CA ILE A 96 -15.10 -1.25 15.84
C ILE A 96 -14.98 -2.26 14.68
N PHE A 97 -15.97 -2.32 13.81
CA PHE A 97 -15.93 -3.18 12.63
C PHE A 97 -14.71 -2.91 11.76
N ASN A 98 -14.46 -1.64 11.46
CA ASN A 98 -13.37 -1.21 10.62
C ASN A 98 -12.01 -1.56 11.23
N THR A 99 -11.81 -1.25 12.50
CA THR A 99 -10.55 -1.49 13.22
C THR A 99 -10.29 -2.97 13.44
N SER A 100 -11.31 -3.73 13.85
CA SER A 100 -11.15 -5.12 14.30
C SER A 100 -11.18 -6.14 13.16
N TYR A 101 -11.88 -5.85 12.06
CA TYR A 101 -12.06 -6.80 10.98
C TYR A 101 -11.51 -6.30 9.66
N ALA A 102 -12.06 -5.21 9.14
CA ALA A 102 -11.77 -4.78 7.79
C ALA A 102 -10.30 -4.39 7.59
N MET A 103 -9.69 -3.68 8.54
CA MET A 103 -8.30 -3.28 8.46
C MET A 103 -7.35 -4.48 8.50
N TYR A 104 -7.55 -5.43 9.40
CA TYR A 104 -6.68 -6.61 9.49
C TYR A 104 -6.79 -7.50 8.24
N LEU A 105 -7.97 -7.59 7.64
CA LEU A 105 -8.14 -8.32 6.39
C LEU A 105 -7.52 -7.59 5.19
N ALA A 106 -7.52 -6.25 5.19
CA ALA A 106 -6.77 -5.46 4.22
C ALA A 106 -5.25 -5.65 4.36
N VAL A 107 -4.75 -5.70 5.61
CA VAL A 107 -3.33 -5.99 5.90
C VAL A 107 -2.94 -7.39 5.45
N LEU A 108 -3.83 -8.37 5.57
CA LEU A 108 -3.59 -9.72 5.07
C LEU A 108 -3.27 -9.71 3.57
N ALA A 109 -3.99 -8.95 2.77
CA ALA A 109 -3.71 -8.78 1.34
C ALA A 109 -2.30 -8.21 1.11
N SER A 110 -1.91 -7.18 1.86
CA SER A 110 -0.54 -6.62 1.81
C SER A 110 0.52 -7.64 2.18
N MET A 111 0.30 -8.44 3.21
CA MET A 111 1.23 -9.50 3.62
C MET A 111 1.38 -10.57 2.56
N VAL A 112 0.28 -10.99 1.92
CA VAL A 112 0.34 -11.97 0.84
C VAL A 112 1.21 -11.47 -0.31
N HIS A 113 1.02 -10.24 -0.76
CA HIS A 113 1.87 -9.65 -1.81
C HIS A 113 3.31 -9.45 -1.34
N GLY A 114 3.51 -8.96 -0.12
CA GLY A 114 4.82 -8.74 0.50
C GLY A 114 5.65 -10.01 0.67
N LEU A 115 5.02 -11.18 0.77
CA LEU A 115 5.69 -12.47 0.80
C LEU A 115 5.83 -13.09 -0.60
N THR A 116 4.81 -12.97 -1.44
CA THR A 116 4.78 -13.60 -2.76
C THR A 116 5.78 -12.99 -3.72
N VAL A 117 5.94 -11.67 -3.75
CA VAL A 117 6.86 -10.99 -4.67
C VAL A 117 8.32 -11.34 -4.35
N PRO A 118 8.85 -11.10 -3.14
CA PRO A 118 10.23 -11.47 -2.82
C PRO A 118 10.45 -12.98 -2.85
N GLY A 119 9.48 -13.78 -2.44
CA GLY A 119 9.55 -15.24 -2.53
C GLY A 119 9.68 -15.73 -3.97
N SER A 120 8.97 -15.11 -4.91
CA SER A 120 9.10 -15.42 -6.35
C SER A 120 10.50 -15.09 -6.88
N ILE A 121 11.06 -13.96 -6.46
CA ILE A 121 12.42 -13.56 -6.81
C ILE A 121 13.44 -14.53 -6.20
N GLU A 122 13.26 -14.92 -4.95
CA GLU A 122 14.12 -15.90 -4.28
C GLU A 122 14.15 -17.23 -5.05
N VAL A 123 12.97 -17.76 -5.39
CA VAL A 123 12.87 -19.00 -6.18
C VAL A 123 13.61 -18.85 -7.52
N ALA A 124 13.37 -17.79 -8.26
CA ALA A 124 14.02 -17.54 -9.53
C ALA A 124 15.56 -17.44 -9.41
N GLN A 125 16.05 -16.76 -8.37
CA GLN A 125 17.49 -16.62 -8.13
C GLN A 125 18.13 -17.94 -7.67
N ARG A 126 17.47 -18.71 -6.83
CA ARG A 126 17.95 -20.03 -6.41
C ARG A 126 18.03 -21.02 -7.57
N LEU A 127 17.09 -20.99 -8.50
CA LEU A 127 17.13 -21.79 -9.73
C LEU A 127 18.29 -21.39 -10.65
N LYS A 128 18.77 -20.15 -10.59
CA LYS A 128 19.99 -19.69 -11.28
C LYS A 128 21.30 -20.10 -10.57
N GLY A 129 21.21 -20.80 -9.45
CA GLY A 129 22.36 -21.30 -8.69
C GLY A 129 22.77 -20.45 -7.48
N TYR A 130 22.06 -19.36 -7.18
CA TYR A 130 22.32 -18.52 -5.99
C TYR A 130 21.65 -19.12 -4.74
N ASN A 131 22.12 -20.29 -4.33
CA ASN A 131 21.48 -21.11 -3.28
C ASN A 131 22.40 -21.40 -2.07
N LYS A 132 23.56 -20.73 -1.99
CA LYS A 132 24.47 -20.89 -0.85
C LYS A 132 24.00 -20.05 0.34
N GLY A 133 23.29 -20.70 1.24
CA GLY A 133 22.78 -20.07 2.45
C GLY A 133 21.49 -19.25 2.25
N LEU A 134 21.08 -18.57 3.32
CA LEU A 134 19.76 -17.91 3.40
C LEU A 134 19.67 -16.65 2.53
N PHE A 135 20.75 -15.91 2.39
CA PHE A 135 20.73 -14.55 1.81
C PHE A 135 21.51 -14.40 0.49
N GLU A 136 22.05 -15.47 -0.09
CA GLU A 136 22.83 -15.33 -1.31
C GLU A 136 21.98 -14.78 -2.47
N TRP A 137 20.77 -15.26 -2.60
CA TRP A 137 19.82 -14.85 -3.64
C TRP A 137 19.59 -13.33 -3.68
N ILE A 138 19.52 -12.69 -2.50
CA ILE A 138 19.31 -11.24 -2.43
C ILE A 138 20.62 -10.45 -2.52
N ARG A 139 21.73 -10.97 -1.98
CA ARG A 139 23.03 -10.31 -2.10
C ARG A 139 23.54 -10.30 -3.53
N LYS A 140 23.17 -11.30 -4.35
CA LYS A 140 23.52 -11.41 -5.76
C LYS A 140 22.47 -10.79 -6.70
N ALA A 141 21.47 -10.16 -6.17
CA ALA A 141 20.51 -9.41 -6.97
C ALA A 141 21.18 -8.18 -7.63
N PRO A 142 20.66 -7.68 -8.75
CA PRO A 142 21.28 -6.60 -9.50
C PRO A 142 21.02 -5.23 -8.86
N TRP A 143 21.61 -4.98 -7.70
CA TRP A 143 21.42 -3.74 -6.93
C TRP A 143 21.82 -2.47 -7.67
N GLY A 144 22.75 -2.56 -8.63
CA GLY A 144 23.12 -1.46 -9.51
C GLY A 144 22.07 -1.13 -10.58
N ASN A 145 21.05 -1.97 -10.74
CA ASN A 145 19.96 -1.71 -11.68
C ASN A 145 18.88 -0.86 -10.99
N PRO A 146 18.62 0.38 -11.44
CA PRO A 146 17.67 1.28 -10.81
C PRO A 146 16.22 0.74 -10.83
N VAL A 147 15.90 -0.07 -11.83
CA VAL A 147 14.58 -0.71 -11.93
C VAL A 147 14.36 -1.68 -10.77
N PHE A 148 15.33 -2.57 -10.53
CA PHE A 148 15.24 -3.50 -9.40
C PHE A 148 15.32 -2.79 -8.06
N SER A 149 16.32 -1.93 -7.87
CA SER A 149 16.54 -1.23 -6.60
C SER A 149 15.33 -0.38 -6.22
N GLY A 150 14.75 0.33 -7.18
CA GLY A 150 13.54 1.13 -6.95
C GLY A 150 12.34 0.29 -6.52
N VAL A 151 12.08 -0.82 -7.21
CA VAL A 151 10.99 -1.75 -6.83
C VAL A 151 11.25 -2.39 -5.45
N PHE A 152 12.48 -2.82 -5.18
CA PHE A 152 12.79 -3.44 -3.90
C PHE A 152 12.65 -2.46 -2.73
N MET A 153 13.17 -1.24 -2.89
CA MET A 153 13.01 -0.18 -1.88
C MET A 153 11.54 0.22 -1.69
N SER A 154 10.79 0.27 -2.77
CA SER A 154 9.35 0.49 -2.71
C SER A 154 8.64 -0.59 -1.89
N LEU A 155 8.93 -1.86 -2.16
CA LEU A 155 8.35 -2.99 -1.43
C LEU A 155 8.70 -2.94 0.06
N MET A 156 9.96 -2.65 0.38
CA MET A 156 10.42 -2.56 1.76
C MET A 156 9.80 -1.36 2.50
N GLY A 157 9.79 -0.19 1.86
CA GLY A 157 9.21 1.02 2.44
C GLY A 157 7.71 0.89 2.65
N PHE A 158 6.99 0.41 1.65
CA PHE A 158 5.56 0.17 1.74
C PHE A 158 5.23 -0.95 2.73
N GLY A 159 5.87 -2.11 2.60
CA GLY A 159 5.52 -3.30 3.38
C GLY A 159 5.89 -3.19 4.86
N PHE A 160 7.09 -2.69 5.16
CA PHE A 160 7.53 -2.59 6.55
C PHE A 160 7.17 -1.24 7.17
N LEU A 161 7.66 -0.14 6.64
CA LEU A 161 7.43 1.17 7.25
C LEU A 161 5.96 1.58 7.14
N GLY A 162 5.41 1.51 5.94
CA GLY A 162 4.01 1.85 5.70
C GLY A 162 3.04 0.88 6.36
N GLY A 163 3.28 -0.42 6.22
CA GLY A 163 2.41 -1.46 6.78
C GLY A 163 2.35 -1.43 8.30
N ILE A 164 3.51 -1.42 8.98
CA ILE A 164 3.56 -1.40 10.45
C ILE A 164 2.95 -0.10 10.98
N SER A 165 3.34 1.04 10.43
CA SER A 165 2.80 2.33 10.86
C SER A 165 1.29 2.45 10.59
N GLY A 166 0.80 1.85 9.51
CA GLY A 166 -0.62 1.79 9.19
C GLY A 166 -1.43 0.95 10.17
N VAL A 167 -0.91 -0.21 10.58
CA VAL A 167 -1.54 -1.04 11.63
C VAL A 167 -1.62 -0.28 12.94
N MET A 168 -0.57 0.45 13.30
CA MET A 168 -0.56 1.29 14.50
C MET A 168 -1.62 2.40 14.41
N MET A 169 -1.73 3.07 13.27
CA MET A 169 -2.77 4.07 13.04
C MET A 169 -4.19 3.48 13.07
N GLY A 170 -4.36 2.26 12.57
CA GLY A 170 -5.62 1.56 12.58
C GLY A 170 -6.04 1.04 13.95
N THR A 171 -5.17 1.08 14.95
CA THR A 171 -5.49 0.72 16.33
C THR A 171 -6.05 1.95 17.04
N GLU A 172 -7.33 1.92 17.43
CA GLU A 172 -8.05 3.10 17.93
C GLU A 172 -7.35 3.77 19.10
N GLN A 173 -6.85 2.99 20.07
CA GLN A 173 -6.17 3.52 21.25
C GLN A 173 -4.89 4.29 20.90
N LEU A 174 -4.15 3.82 19.90
CA LEU A 174 -2.98 4.51 19.40
C LEU A 174 -3.37 5.70 18.53
N ASN A 175 -4.42 5.55 17.71
CA ASN A 175 -4.90 6.62 16.84
C ASN A 175 -5.30 7.87 17.65
N MET A 176 -5.93 7.70 18.80
CA MET A 176 -6.28 8.82 19.69
C MET A 176 -5.06 9.67 20.11
N ILE A 177 -3.87 9.07 20.19
CA ILE A 177 -2.64 9.77 20.59
C ILE A 177 -1.91 10.34 19.38
N ILE A 178 -1.86 9.60 18.28
CA ILE A 178 -1.07 9.95 17.10
C ILE A 178 -1.83 10.76 16.05
N HIS A 179 -3.16 10.84 16.19
CA HIS A 179 -4.02 11.62 15.30
C HIS A 179 -3.58 13.08 15.23
N ASN A 180 -3.53 13.64 14.02
CA ASN A 180 -3.07 15.01 13.76
C ASN A 180 -1.62 15.31 14.23
N THR A 181 -0.80 14.29 14.43
CA THR A 181 0.63 14.45 14.72
C THR A 181 1.48 14.19 13.47
N ILE A 182 2.79 14.46 13.59
CA ILE A 182 3.77 14.17 12.53
C ILE A 182 3.89 12.68 12.19
N TYR A 183 3.33 11.80 13.02
CA TYR A 183 3.28 10.37 12.76
C TYR A 183 2.51 10.05 11.47
N VAL A 184 1.40 10.75 11.23
CA VAL A 184 0.54 10.55 10.06
C VAL A 184 1.27 10.92 8.76
N PRO A 185 1.88 12.10 8.63
CA PRO A 185 2.79 12.38 7.52
C PRO A 185 3.90 11.35 7.35
N GLY A 186 4.50 10.88 8.42
CA GLY A 186 5.53 9.82 8.37
C GLY A 186 5.01 8.53 7.74
N HIS A 187 3.85 8.04 8.16
CA HIS A 187 3.19 6.90 7.56
C HIS A 187 2.87 7.14 6.08
N PHE A 188 2.28 8.27 5.76
CA PHE A 188 1.94 8.64 4.40
C PHE A 188 3.17 8.69 3.47
N HIS A 189 4.29 9.25 3.91
CA HIS A 189 5.51 9.28 3.12
C HIS A 189 6.08 7.87 2.90
N ALA A 190 5.97 6.99 3.87
CA ALA A 190 6.37 5.59 3.70
C ALA A 190 5.52 4.87 2.64
N THR A 191 4.22 5.10 2.62
CA THR A 191 3.32 4.44 1.67
C THR A 191 3.36 5.06 0.28
N VAL A 192 3.23 6.37 0.16
CA VAL A 192 3.09 7.06 -1.13
C VAL A 192 4.47 7.41 -1.71
N VAL A 193 5.32 8.09 -0.95
CA VAL A 193 6.60 8.55 -1.51
C VAL A 193 7.54 7.37 -1.70
N ILE A 194 7.78 6.57 -0.67
CA ILE A 194 8.67 5.41 -0.81
C ILE A 194 7.96 4.29 -1.58
N GLY A 195 6.76 3.91 -1.18
CA GLY A 195 6.03 2.81 -1.80
C GLY A 195 5.65 3.07 -3.25
N THR A 196 4.78 4.01 -3.48
CA THR A 196 4.19 4.23 -4.81
C THR A 196 5.13 4.95 -5.76
N THR A 197 5.74 6.06 -5.32
CA THR A 197 6.58 6.88 -6.20
C THR A 197 7.80 6.11 -6.70
N LEU A 198 8.50 5.38 -5.83
CA LEU A 198 9.65 4.58 -6.26
C LEU A 198 9.27 3.46 -7.22
N SER A 199 8.08 2.86 -7.08
CA SER A 199 7.58 1.88 -8.05
C SER A 199 7.40 2.50 -9.43
N PHE A 200 6.79 3.66 -9.52
CA PHE A 200 6.59 4.34 -10.81
C PHE A 200 7.89 4.89 -11.39
N MET A 201 8.81 5.37 -10.57
CA MET A 201 10.15 5.73 -11.02
C MET A 201 10.87 4.52 -11.61
N ALA A 202 10.82 3.36 -10.94
CA ALA A 202 11.41 2.12 -11.46
C ALA A 202 10.78 1.71 -12.79
N LEU A 203 9.45 1.81 -12.92
CA LEU A 203 8.76 1.57 -14.17
C LEU A 203 9.21 2.54 -15.27
N THR A 204 9.39 3.81 -14.93
CA THR A 204 9.89 4.82 -15.88
C THR A 204 11.29 4.49 -16.35
N TYR A 205 12.22 4.13 -15.45
CA TYR A 205 13.55 3.69 -15.83
C TYR A 205 13.57 2.44 -16.71
N PHE A 206 12.58 1.57 -16.54
CA PHE A 206 12.41 0.42 -17.43
C PHE A 206 11.88 0.81 -18.80
N LEU A 207 10.86 1.67 -18.84
CA LEU A 207 10.16 2.01 -20.10
C LEU A 207 10.96 2.94 -21.01
N ILE A 208 11.70 3.90 -20.48
CA ILE A 208 12.45 4.87 -21.30
C ILE A 208 13.34 4.18 -22.34
N PRO A 209 14.26 3.26 -21.97
CA PRO A 209 15.12 2.60 -22.95
C PRO A 209 14.41 1.59 -23.85
N VAL A 210 13.15 1.27 -23.58
CA VAL A 210 12.33 0.38 -24.43
C VAL A 210 11.56 1.19 -25.48
N LEU A 211 11.18 2.43 -25.14
CA LEU A 211 10.36 3.27 -26.00
C LEU A 211 11.17 4.23 -26.87
N PHE A 212 12.39 4.55 -26.48
CA PHE A 212 13.32 5.48 -27.15
C PHE A 212 14.69 4.88 -27.39
#